data_7459483f3d217bc54d61ccdbd4f24299
#
_entry.id   7459483f3d217bc54d61ccdbd4f24299
#
_cell.length_a   1.000
_cell.length_b   1.000
_cell.length_c   1.000
_cell.angle_alpha   90.00
_cell.angle_beta   90.00
_cell.angle_gamma   90.00
#
_symmetry.space_group_name_H-M   'P 1'
#
loop_
_entity.id
_entity.type
_entity.pdbx_description
1 polymer ?
#
loop_
_entity_poly.entity_id
_entity_poly.type
_entity_poly.pdbx_seq_one_letter_code
_entity_poly.pdbx_strand_id
1 'polypeptide(L)'
;MDIMEDGTLKGTFKGFKNRETIFVFINGSKWQQNEDKYHYFYAHKPNAKVIKKPGYYVLEVDGMNDSVKVSRVRKQTFEKS
;
A
#
# COMPACT_ATOMS: atom_id res chain seq x y z
N MET A 1 -4.80 -15.93 -8.45
CA MET A 1 -4.23 -14.71 -7.85
C MET A 1 -5.33 -13.68 -7.72
N ASP A 2 -5.57 -13.23 -6.49
CA ASP A 2 -6.67 -12.30 -6.22
C ASP A 2 -6.14 -10.89 -6.08
N ILE A 3 -6.60 -10.00 -6.93
CA ILE A 3 -6.27 -8.58 -6.85
C ILE A 3 -7.33 -7.92 -5.98
N MET A 4 -6.90 -7.42 -4.82
CA MET A 4 -7.80 -6.78 -3.88
C MET A 4 -8.00 -5.31 -4.20
N GLU A 5 -7.00 -4.70 -4.81
CA GLU A 5 -7.03 -3.29 -5.13
C GLU A 5 -6.18 -3.07 -6.37
N ASP A 6 -6.67 -2.29 -7.31
CA ASP A 6 -5.94 -1.98 -8.53
C ASP A 6 -6.29 -0.54 -8.90
N GLY A 7 -5.34 0.34 -8.78
CA GLY A 7 -5.61 1.74 -9.04
C GLY A 7 -4.36 2.59 -8.95
N THR A 8 -4.58 3.86 -8.67
CA THR A 8 -3.52 4.86 -8.64
C THR A 8 -3.33 5.34 -7.21
N LEU A 9 -2.08 5.43 -6.79
CA LEU A 9 -1.77 5.99 -5.48
C LEU A 9 -1.92 7.51 -5.53
N LYS A 10 -2.36 8.05 -4.41
CA LYS A 10 -2.59 9.48 -4.28
C LYS A 10 -1.29 10.21 -3.99
N GLY A 11 -1.02 11.27 -4.74
CA GLY A 11 0.13 12.12 -4.45
C GLY A 11 1.46 11.50 -4.85
N THR A 12 2.51 11.93 -4.16
CA THR A 12 3.86 11.49 -4.45
C THR A 12 4.19 10.23 -3.67
N PHE A 13 4.66 9.21 -4.37
CA PHE A 13 5.09 7.97 -3.76
C PHE A 13 6.61 7.99 -3.62
N LYS A 14 7.11 7.67 -2.43
CA LYS A 14 8.55 7.70 -2.15
C LYS A 14 9.12 6.35 -1.76
N GLY A 15 8.40 5.28 -2.06
CA GLY A 15 8.88 3.94 -1.80
C GLY A 15 8.38 3.37 -0.49
N PHE A 16 9.03 2.29 -0.07
CA PHE A 16 8.72 1.62 1.19
C PHE A 16 9.66 2.12 2.26
N LYS A 17 9.15 2.48 3.44
CA LYS A 17 9.97 3.09 4.47
C LYS A 17 10.00 2.28 5.75
N ASN A 18 8.86 2.04 6.36
CA ASN A 18 8.77 1.32 7.62
C ASN A 18 7.35 0.82 7.81
N ARG A 19 7.10 0.15 8.94
CA ARG A 19 5.79 -0.44 9.21
C ARG A 19 4.69 0.59 9.42
N GLU A 20 5.03 1.85 9.53
CA GLU A 20 4.03 2.90 9.71
C GLU A 20 3.68 3.61 8.41
N THR A 21 4.32 3.23 7.32
CA THR A 21 4.05 3.85 6.03
C THR A 21 2.65 3.47 5.55
N ILE A 22 1.87 4.48 5.17
CA ILE A 22 0.51 4.28 4.68
C ILE A 22 0.48 4.60 3.19
N PHE A 23 -0.11 3.70 2.42
CA PHE A 23 -0.30 3.89 0.98
C PHE A 23 -1.76 4.19 0.74
N VAL A 24 -2.05 5.35 0.16
CA VAL A 24 -3.43 5.79 -0.06
C VAL A 24 -3.71 5.77 -1.55
N PHE A 25 -4.76 5.05 -1.93
CA PHE A 25 -5.24 5.05 -3.30
C PHE A 25 -6.17 6.24 -3.51
N ILE A 26 -6.30 6.68 -4.76
CA ILE A 26 -7.15 7.85 -5.06
C ILE A 26 -8.61 7.60 -4.73
N ASN A 27 -9.04 6.35 -4.66
CA ASN A 27 -10.41 6.01 -4.29
C ASN A 27 -10.63 6.03 -2.78
N GLY A 28 -9.59 6.35 -1.99
CA GLY A 28 -9.70 6.45 -0.54
C GLY A 28 -9.23 5.22 0.21
N SER A 29 -8.95 4.13 -0.46
CA SER A 29 -8.45 2.92 0.20
C SER A 29 -7.08 3.18 0.78
N LYS A 30 -6.82 2.65 1.97
CA LYS A 30 -5.56 2.82 2.67
C LYS A 30 -4.98 1.48 3.05
N TRP A 31 -3.70 1.33 2.83
CA TRP A 31 -2.97 0.11 3.17
C TRP A 31 -1.71 0.51 3.91
N GLN A 32 -1.36 -0.22 4.93
CA GLN A 32 -0.21 0.08 5.76
C GLN A 32 0.88 -0.96 5.52
N GLN A 33 2.12 -0.51 5.40
CA GLN A 33 3.25 -1.41 5.26
C GLN A 33 3.35 -2.29 6.50
N ASN A 34 3.43 -3.59 6.29
CA ASN A 34 3.40 -4.57 7.38
C ASN A 34 4.64 -5.45 7.34
N GLU A 35 5.77 -4.84 7.05
CA GLU A 35 7.05 -5.55 7.12
C GLU A 35 8.17 -4.53 7.17
N ASP A 36 9.29 -4.90 7.75
CA ASP A 36 10.46 -4.03 7.82
C ASP A 36 11.19 -4.11 6.49
N LYS A 37 10.99 -3.08 5.68
CA LYS A 37 11.62 -3.02 4.36
C LYS A 37 11.79 -1.57 4.00
N TYR A 38 12.94 -1.22 3.52
CA TYR A 38 13.21 0.12 3.00
C TYR A 38 13.63 0.01 1.55
N HIS A 39 12.94 0.74 0.68
CA HIS A 39 13.29 0.78 -0.73
C HIS A 39 12.79 2.10 -1.30
N TYR A 40 13.71 3.02 -1.53
CA TYR A 40 13.34 4.33 -2.06
C TYR A 40 13.00 4.21 -3.54
N PHE A 41 11.89 4.81 -3.92
CA PHE A 41 11.48 4.87 -5.32
C PHE A 41 10.54 6.05 -5.48
N TYR A 42 10.94 7.03 -6.26
CA TYR A 42 10.16 8.24 -6.43
C TYR A 42 9.24 8.11 -7.64
N ALA A 43 7.97 8.36 -7.45
CA ALA A 43 6.99 8.38 -8.52
C ALA A 43 5.82 9.27 -8.13
N HIS A 44 5.26 9.94 -9.11
CA HIS A 44 4.10 10.79 -8.88
C HIS A 44 2.85 10.06 -9.34
N LYS A 45 1.94 9.81 -8.40
CA LYS A 45 0.67 9.10 -8.66
C LYS A 45 0.87 7.81 -9.46
N PRO A 46 1.73 6.90 -8.98
CA PRO A 46 1.95 5.66 -9.71
C PRO A 46 0.76 4.73 -9.61
N ASN A 47 0.60 3.87 -10.59
CA ASN A 47 -0.37 2.79 -10.51
C ASN A 47 0.16 1.73 -9.55
N ALA A 48 -0.73 1.09 -8.84
CA ALA A 48 -0.35 0.07 -7.87
C ALA A 48 -1.46 -0.96 -7.73
N LYS A 49 -1.09 -2.12 -7.23
CA LYS A 49 -2.02 -3.22 -6.98
C LYS A 49 -1.76 -3.80 -5.61
N VAL A 50 -2.83 -4.23 -4.95
CA VAL A 50 -2.72 -5.04 -3.74
C VAL A 50 -3.18 -6.43 -4.10
N ILE A 51 -2.33 -7.41 -3.88
CA ILE A 51 -2.59 -8.80 -4.26
C ILE A 51 -2.68 -9.64 -3.00
N LYS A 52 -3.73 -10.46 -2.94
CA LYS A 52 -3.90 -11.37 -1.83
C LYS A 52 -3.03 -12.61 -2.03
N LYS A 53 -2.23 -12.90 -1.03
CA LYS A 53 -1.43 -14.12 -0.95
C LYS A 53 -1.95 -14.97 0.20
N PRO A 54 -1.56 -16.25 0.27
CA PRO A 54 -1.96 -17.06 1.43
C PRO A 54 -1.42 -16.43 2.72
N GLY A 55 -2.34 -15.96 3.57
CA GLY A 55 -2.00 -15.42 4.88
C GLY A 55 -1.57 -13.96 4.93
N TYR A 56 -1.49 -13.26 3.79
CA TYR A 56 -1.08 -11.87 3.80
C TYR A 56 -1.44 -11.19 2.48
N TYR A 57 -1.19 -9.88 2.42
CA TYR A 57 -1.36 -9.08 1.19
C TYR A 57 -0.04 -8.43 0.84
N VAL A 58 0.18 -8.17 -0.44
CA VAL A 58 1.36 -7.44 -0.90
C VAL A 58 0.94 -6.29 -1.80
N LEU A 59 1.71 -5.21 -1.72
CA LEU A 59 1.54 -4.06 -2.61
C LEU A 59 2.62 -4.10 -3.66
N GLU A 60 2.21 -4.01 -4.92
CA GLU A 60 3.12 -3.89 -6.05
C GLU A 60 2.90 -2.55 -6.71
N VAL A 61 3.96 -1.80 -6.91
CA VAL A 61 3.89 -0.48 -7.52
C VAL A 61 4.50 -0.54 -8.91
N ASP A 62 3.79 0.05 -9.86
CA ASP A 62 4.23 0.06 -11.24
C ASP A 62 5.59 0.76 -11.35
N GLY A 63 6.51 0.11 -12.03
CA GLY A 63 7.86 0.61 -12.17
C GLY A 63 8.86 0.10 -11.14
N MET A 64 8.37 -0.51 -10.06
CA MET A 64 9.24 -1.15 -9.09
C MET A 64 9.34 -2.65 -9.35
N ASN A 65 10.51 -3.21 -9.09
CA ASN A 65 10.71 -4.66 -9.15
C ASN A 65 10.58 -5.28 -7.78
N ASP A 66 9.91 -4.62 -6.87
CA ASP A 66 9.81 -5.06 -5.50
C ASP A 66 8.38 -4.91 -5.02
N SER A 67 8.05 -5.62 -3.97
CA SER A 67 6.73 -5.53 -3.35
C SER A 67 6.92 -5.53 -1.85
N VAL A 68 5.88 -5.18 -1.13
CA VAL A 68 5.93 -5.11 0.33
C VAL A 68 4.65 -5.67 0.91
N LYS A 69 4.76 -6.38 2.02
CA LYS A 69 3.57 -6.84 2.72
C LYS A 69 2.81 -5.66 3.29
N VAL A 70 1.50 -5.72 3.16
CA VAL A 70 0.64 -4.64 3.64
C VAL A 70 -0.55 -5.22 4.38
N SER A 71 -1.15 -4.39 5.23
CA SER A 71 -2.39 -4.69 5.92
C SER A 71 -3.40 -3.62 5.57
N ARG A 72 -4.66 -4.00 5.49
CA ARG A 72 -5.71 -3.02 5.26
C ARG A 72 -5.87 -2.13 6.48
N VAL A 73 -5.89 -0.84 6.25
CA VAL A 73 -6.15 0.11 7.32
C VAL A 73 -7.65 0.28 7.43
N ARG A 74 -8.19 -0.09 8.58
CA ARG A 74 -9.60 0.05 8.83
C ARG A 74 -9.90 1.49 9.17
N LYS A 75 -11.04 1.96 8.70
CA LYS A 75 -11.52 3.26 9.09
C LYS A 75 -11.78 3.25 10.58
N GLN A 76 -11.13 4.15 11.29
CA GLN A 76 -11.32 4.28 12.72
C GLN A 76 -12.62 5.01 12.98
N THR A 77 -13.53 4.41 13.72
CA THR A 77 -14.71 5.09 14.24
C THR A 77 -14.56 5.17 15.73
N PHE A 78 -14.72 6.28 16.28
CA PHE A 78 -14.55 6.41 17.71
C PHE A 78 -15.85 6.62 18.39
N GLU A 79 -15.12 6.29 18.08
CA GLU A 79 -15.55 6.55 18.61
C GLU A 79 -15.86 6.74 19.32
N LYS A 80 -15.94 6.82 19.62
CA LYS A 80 -15.96 7.01 20.21
C LYS A 80 -15.97 7.18 20.69
N SER A 81 -15.99 7.18 20.85
CA SER A 81 -15.91 7.30 21.28
C SER A 81 -16.21 7.43 21.59
#